data_3fec06fbada1a1d817b7f19be4f3d4cd
#
_entry.id   3fec06fbada1a1d817b7f19be4f3d4cd
#
_cell.length_a   1.000
_cell.length_b   1.000
_cell.length_c   1.000
_cell.angle_alpha   90.00
_cell.angle_beta   90.00
_cell.angle_gamma   90.00
#
_symmetry.space_group_name_H-M   'P 1'
#
loop_
_entity.id
_entity.type
_entity.pdbx_description
1 polymer ?
#
loop_
_entity_poly.entity_id
_entity_poly.type
_entity_poly.pdbx_seq_one_letter_code
_entity_poly.pdbx_strand_id
1 'polypeptide(L)'
;MKLTSFLSLVGLVAVLSASFALAEDKFTPEPGYVSLFNGKDLTGWGYKTNNFDGKTVSDDGRYSAGEGILTVHSRVPRLVQQLWTTQEFPHDFNLKLEFRAGTNADSGIFIRKPQLQCRDYLVAGPYKDLKKYKPQDWNEIDITVTNNIAFCTCNGEVLTNALPVPATGPIGLEGDRGQMEYRRIRLKELK
;
A
#
# COMPACT_ATOMS: atom_id res chain seq x y z
N MET A 1 33.49 -41.20 -59.36
CA MET A 1 33.07 -39.92 -58.84
C MET A 1 31.79 -40.18 -58.05
N LYS A 2 31.85 -40.25 -56.70
CA LYS A 2 30.66 -40.45 -55.80
C LYS A 2 30.33 -39.14 -55.16
N LEU A 3 29.14 -38.60 -55.45
CA LEU A 3 28.59 -37.45 -54.83
C LEU A 3 27.90 -37.87 -53.49
N THR A 4 28.41 -37.38 -52.37
CA THR A 4 27.79 -37.53 -51.06
C THR A 4 26.97 -36.30 -50.78
N SER A 5 25.62 -36.49 -50.60
CA SER A 5 24.66 -35.47 -50.28
C SER A 5 24.64 -35.29 -48.75
N PHE A 6 24.94 -34.09 -48.24
CA PHE A 6 24.75 -33.72 -46.83
C PHE A 6 23.35 -33.17 -46.65
N LEU A 7 22.51 -33.88 -45.88
CA LEU A 7 21.25 -33.36 -45.39
C LEU A 7 21.52 -32.59 -44.09
N SER A 8 21.31 -31.26 -44.10
CA SER A 8 21.31 -30.42 -42.89
C SER A 8 19.93 -30.47 -42.23
N LEU A 9 19.89 -31.06 -41.04
CA LEU A 9 18.70 -31.07 -40.18
C LEU A 9 18.66 -29.77 -39.39
N VAL A 10 17.80 -28.81 -39.75
CA VAL A 10 17.53 -27.59 -38.97
C VAL A 10 16.50 -27.93 -37.89
N GLY A 11 16.97 -28.06 -36.64
CA GLY A 11 16.10 -28.25 -35.48
C GLY A 11 15.43 -26.93 -35.08
N LEU A 12 14.12 -26.86 -35.22
CA LEU A 12 13.29 -25.74 -34.75
C LEU A 12 13.12 -25.86 -33.23
N VAL A 13 13.84 -25.06 -32.47
CA VAL A 13 13.63 -24.94 -31.00
C VAL A 13 12.45 -23.99 -30.76
N ALA A 14 11.30 -24.54 -30.43
CA ALA A 14 10.14 -23.77 -29.97
C ALA A 14 10.39 -23.36 -28.53
N VAL A 15 10.66 -22.08 -28.28
CA VAL A 15 10.71 -21.47 -26.94
C VAL A 15 9.26 -21.23 -26.48
N LEU A 16 8.75 -22.11 -25.62
CA LEU A 16 7.50 -21.83 -24.90
C LEU A 16 7.76 -20.73 -23.87
N SER A 17 7.36 -19.50 -24.18
CA SER A 17 7.25 -18.42 -23.20
C SER A 17 5.99 -18.67 -22.35
N ALA A 18 6.17 -19.24 -21.16
CA ALA A 18 5.13 -19.29 -20.16
C ALA A 18 4.88 -17.87 -19.63
N SER A 19 3.81 -17.23 -20.08
CA SER A 19 3.31 -16.00 -19.49
C SER A 19 2.72 -16.36 -18.13
N PHE A 20 3.44 -16.08 -17.05
CA PHE A 20 2.85 -16.09 -15.70
C PHE A 20 1.90 -14.88 -15.62
N ALA A 21 0.62 -15.11 -15.86
CA ALA A 21 -0.41 -14.15 -15.46
C ALA A 21 -0.38 -14.08 -13.92
N LEU A 22 0.08 -12.97 -13.37
CA LEU A 22 -0.09 -12.68 -11.95
C LEU A 22 -1.59 -12.70 -11.68
N ALA A 23 -2.05 -13.62 -10.84
CA ALA A 23 -3.45 -13.68 -10.47
C ALA A 23 -3.81 -12.37 -9.75
N GLU A 24 -4.83 -11.66 -10.28
CA GLU A 24 -5.40 -10.49 -9.63
C GLU A 24 -5.78 -10.86 -8.18
N ASP A 25 -5.25 -10.15 -7.19
CA ASP A 25 -5.59 -10.39 -5.78
C ASP A 25 -7.06 -10.04 -5.55
N LYS A 26 -7.95 -11.01 -5.67
CA LYS A 26 -9.39 -10.88 -5.44
C LYS A 26 -9.67 -10.80 -3.94
N PHE A 27 -9.08 -9.82 -3.29
CA PHE A 27 -9.32 -9.59 -1.87
C PHE A 27 -10.77 -9.18 -1.63
N THR A 28 -11.43 -9.90 -0.72
CA THR A 28 -12.75 -9.56 -0.20
C THR A 28 -12.60 -9.19 1.28
N PRO A 29 -13.00 -7.98 1.71
CA PRO A 29 -12.95 -7.61 3.12
C PRO A 29 -13.78 -8.54 4.00
N GLU A 30 -13.39 -8.67 5.26
CA GLU A 30 -14.12 -9.38 6.30
C GLU A 30 -15.53 -8.77 6.52
N PRO A 31 -16.52 -9.52 7.04
CA PRO A 31 -17.86 -8.98 7.31
C PRO A 31 -17.84 -7.69 8.14
N GLY A 32 -18.54 -6.68 7.66
CA GLY A 32 -18.65 -5.37 8.27
C GLY A 32 -17.55 -4.38 7.91
N TYR A 33 -16.50 -4.80 7.16
CA TYR A 33 -15.54 -3.89 6.57
C TYR A 33 -15.96 -3.45 5.16
N VAL A 34 -15.66 -2.21 4.84
CA VAL A 34 -15.72 -1.66 3.49
C VAL A 34 -14.32 -1.42 2.96
N SER A 35 -14.07 -1.73 1.70
CA SER A 35 -12.80 -1.45 1.07
C SER A 35 -12.65 0.04 0.80
N LEU A 36 -11.55 0.66 1.23
CA LEU A 36 -11.20 2.04 0.90
C LEU A 36 -10.35 2.14 -0.36
N PHE A 37 -9.90 1.02 -0.88
CA PHE A 37 -9.15 0.92 -2.13
C PHE A 37 -9.72 -0.21 -2.98
N ASN A 38 -10.10 0.11 -4.22
CA ASN A 38 -10.78 -0.83 -5.12
C ASN A 38 -9.83 -1.82 -5.81
N GLY A 39 -8.51 -1.65 -5.61
CA GLY A 39 -7.48 -2.50 -6.22
C GLY A 39 -7.14 -2.16 -7.68
N LYS A 40 -7.80 -1.18 -8.29
CA LYS A 40 -7.69 -0.90 -9.74
C LYS A 40 -7.16 0.51 -10.04
N ASP A 41 -7.70 1.50 -9.35
CA ASP A 41 -7.44 2.91 -9.59
C ASP A 41 -7.52 3.72 -8.29
N LEU A 42 -7.29 5.01 -8.38
CA LEU A 42 -7.30 5.95 -7.25
C LEU A 42 -8.70 6.53 -6.94
N THR A 43 -9.79 5.88 -7.39
CA THR A 43 -11.15 6.30 -7.05
C THR A 43 -11.34 6.34 -5.53
N GLY A 44 -11.86 7.46 -5.03
CA GLY A 44 -12.02 7.74 -3.60
C GLY A 44 -10.77 8.33 -2.93
N TRP A 45 -9.72 8.60 -3.70
CA TRP A 45 -8.47 9.21 -3.24
C TRP A 45 -8.13 10.47 -4.02
N GLY A 46 -7.36 11.36 -3.41
CA GLY A 46 -6.91 12.59 -4.06
C GLY A 46 -5.97 13.42 -3.21
N TYR A 47 -5.59 14.57 -3.75
CA TYR A 47 -4.96 15.65 -2.98
C TYR A 47 -6.05 16.56 -2.40
N LYS A 48 -5.67 17.49 -1.52
CA LYS A 48 -6.65 18.39 -0.87
C LYS A 48 -7.54 19.17 -1.86
N THR A 49 -7.06 19.40 -3.08
CA THR A 49 -7.70 20.26 -4.08
C THR A 49 -8.33 19.49 -5.26
N ASN A 50 -7.98 18.23 -5.44
CA ASN A 50 -8.46 17.40 -6.56
C ASN A 50 -8.56 15.93 -6.17
N ASN A 51 -9.60 15.27 -6.65
CA ASN A 51 -9.70 13.82 -6.59
C ASN A 51 -9.05 13.17 -7.82
N PHE A 52 -8.81 11.86 -7.71
CA PHE A 52 -8.23 11.05 -8.79
C PHE A 52 -9.16 9.94 -9.24
N ASP A 53 -10.49 10.15 -9.15
CA ASP A 53 -11.47 9.15 -9.52
C ASP A 53 -11.24 8.64 -10.94
N GLY A 54 -11.10 7.31 -11.08
CA GLY A 54 -10.84 6.63 -12.35
C GLY A 54 -9.41 6.74 -12.87
N LYS A 55 -8.52 7.49 -12.21
CA LYS A 55 -7.11 7.57 -12.58
C LYS A 55 -6.31 6.43 -11.94
N THR A 56 -5.42 5.82 -12.71
CA THR A 56 -4.46 4.84 -12.20
C THR A 56 -3.17 5.47 -11.69
N VAL A 57 -2.94 6.78 -11.98
CA VAL A 57 -1.74 7.51 -11.57
C VAL A 57 -2.14 8.93 -11.18
N SER A 58 -1.57 9.45 -10.08
CA SER A 58 -1.71 10.85 -9.68
C SER A 58 -1.04 11.80 -10.69
N ASP A 59 -1.49 13.07 -10.76
CA ASP A 59 -1.04 14.03 -11.77
C ASP A 59 0.48 14.28 -11.74
N ASP A 60 1.11 14.14 -10.59
CA ASP A 60 2.56 14.26 -10.41
C ASP A 60 3.29 12.89 -10.51
N GLY A 61 2.56 11.80 -10.75
CA GLY A 61 3.07 10.44 -10.81
C GLY A 61 3.62 9.93 -9.47
N ARG A 62 3.30 10.55 -8.34
CA ARG A 62 3.74 10.13 -7.01
C ARG A 62 3.08 8.85 -6.56
N TYR A 63 1.80 8.69 -6.90
CA TYR A 63 0.99 7.54 -6.55
C TYR A 63 0.50 6.84 -7.80
N SER A 64 0.50 5.52 -7.77
CA SER A 64 -0.17 4.70 -8.78
C SER A 64 -0.96 3.58 -8.15
N ALA A 65 -1.96 3.09 -8.87
CA ALA A 65 -2.83 2.00 -8.44
C ALA A 65 -2.98 0.97 -9.57
N GLY A 66 -2.99 -0.29 -9.22
CA GLY A 66 -3.19 -1.40 -10.14
C GLY A 66 -2.89 -2.74 -9.47
N GLU A 67 -3.46 -3.82 -9.98
CA GLU A 67 -3.20 -5.19 -9.51
C GLU A 67 -3.37 -5.39 -8.00
N GLY A 68 -4.34 -4.69 -7.38
CA GLY A 68 -4.58 -4.75 -5.94
C GLY A 68 -3.63 -3.92 -5.08
N ILE A 69 -2.67 -3.19 -5.69
CA ILE A 69 -1.62 -2.46 -4.99
C ILE A 69 -1.73 -0.95 -5.29
N LEU A 70 -1.63 -0.13 -4.24
CA LEU A 70 -1.41 1.30 -4.30
C LEU A 70 0.06 1.55 -3.99
N THR A 71 0.80 2.10 -4.97
CA THR A 71 2.24 2.32 -4.88
C THR A 71 2.55 3.79 -4.70
N VAL A 72 3.39 4.09 -3.72
CA VAL A 72 4.05 5.39 -3.54
C VAL A 72 5.42 5.33 -4.20
N HIS A 73 5.66 6.17 -5.19
CA HIS A 73 6.93 6.23 -5.91
C HIS A 73 7.88 7.24 -5.28
N SER A 74 9.14 6.84 -5.13
CA SER A 74 10.22 7.76 -4.78
C SER A 74 10.38 8.85 -5.85
N ARG A 75 10.57 10.10 -5.43
CA ARG A 75 10.76 11.25 -6.34
C ARG A 75 11.99 12.06 -5.95
N VAL A 76 12.67 12.57 -6.97
CA VAL A 76 13.78 13.51 -6.82
C VAL A 76 13.45 14.79 -7.64
N PRO A 77 13.51 15.98 -7.06
CA PRO A 77 13.81 16.27 -5.66
C PRO A 77 12.74 15.70 -4.71
N ARG A 78 13.13 15.46 -3.46
CA ARG A 78 12.20 14.96 -2.43
C ARG A 78 11.05 15.95 -2.24
N LEU A 79 9.85 15.47 -2.49
CA LEU A 79 8.62 16.20 -2.27
C LEU A 79 7.73 15.37 -1.35
N VAL A 80 7.50 15.85 -0.14
CA VAL A 80 6.56 15.25 0.78
C VAL A 80 5.15 15.58 0.30
N GLN A 81 4.38 14.58 -0.07
CA GLN A 81 3.02 14.70 -0.57
C GLN A 81 2.15 13.65 0.10
N GLN A 82 0.94 14.02 0.49
CA GLN A 82 -0.03 13.08 1.06
C GLN A 82 -1.17 12.85 0.09
N LEU A 83 -1.54 11.58 -0.07
CA LEU A 83 -2.75 11.13 -0.74
C LEU A 83 -3.83 10.89 0.33
N TRP A 84 -5.00 11.47 0.15
CA TRP A 84 -6.09 11.45 1.12
C TRP A 84 -7.32 10.76 0.57
N THR A 85 -8.07 10.06 1.43
CA THR A 85 -9.44 9.68 1.08
C THR A 85 -10.28 10.94 0.86
N THR A 86 -11.17 10.90 -0.12
CA THR A 86 -12.13 11.99 -0.37
C THR A 86 -13.24 12.03 0.69
N GLN A 87 -13.41 10.94 1.42
CA GLN A 87 -14.35 10.79 2.54
C GLN A 87 -13.64 11.05 3.87
N GLU A 88 -14.36 11.65 4.82
CA GLU A 88 -13.98 11.76 6.22
C GLU A 88 -14.66 10.69 7.08
N PHE A 89 -14.07 10.39 8.23
CA PHE A 89 -14.53 9.34 9.15
C PHE A 89 -14.80 9.92 10.54
N PRO A 90 -16.04 10.35 10.83
CA PRO A 90 -16.39 11.01 12.10
C PRO A 90 -16.63 10.04 13.28
N HIS A 91 -16.90 8.77 12.98
CA HIS A 91 -17.21 7.76 14.01
C HIS A 91 -15.98 6.99 14.46
N ASP A 92 -16.08 6.28 15.58
CA ASP A 92 -15.09 5.29 15.97
C ASP A 92 -14.99 4.20 14.89
N PHE A 93 -13.79 3.70 14.61
CA PHE A 93 -13.58 2.73 13.55
C PHE A 93 -12.40 1.81 13.85
N ASN A 94 -12.37 0.69 13.14
CA ASN A 94 -11.17 -0.10 12.94
C ASN A 94 -10.74 -0.02 11.46
N LEU A 95 -9.48 0.35 11.23
CA LEU A 95 -8.84 0.43 9.92
C LEU A 95 -7.75 -0.63 9.85
N LYS A 96 -7.78 -1.45 8.81
CA LYS A 96 -6.73 -2.42 8.51
C LYS A 96 -6.18 -2.20 7.11
N LEU A 97 -4.89 -2.40 6.98
CA LEU A 97 -4.21 -2.39 5.68
C LEU A 97 -2.91 -3.18 5.78
N GLU A 98 -2.35 -3.50 4.64
CA GLU A 98 -1.01 -4.07 4.56
C GLU A 98 -0.08 -3.09 3.85
N PHE A 99 1.16 -2.98 4.34
CA PHE A 99 2.21 -2.22 3.66
C PHE A 99 3.45 -3.08 3.41
N ARG A 100 4.16 -2.73 2.35
CA ARG A 100 5.49 -3.25 2.04
C ARG A 100 6.43 -2.09 1.78
N ALA A 101 7.46 -1.95 2.60
CA ALA A 101 8.46 -0.90 2.49
C ALA A 101 9.66 -1.37 1.67
N GLY A 102 10.06 -0.61 0.68
CA GLY A 102 11.37 -0.77 0.05
C GLY A 102 12.50 -0.40 1.01
N THR A 103 13.72 -0.78 0.69
CA THR A 103 14.90 -0.50 1.54
C THR A 103 15.03 1.00 1.82
N ASN A 104 15.17 1.36 3.09
CA ASN A 104 15.25 2.73 3.59
C ASN A 104 14.01 3.61 3.26
N ALA A 105 12.87 3.02 2.94
CA ALA A 105 11.65 3.77 2.71
C ALA A 105 11.14 4.40 4.01
N ASP A 106 10.60 5.62 3.87
CA ASP A 106 9.95 6.38 4.92
C ASP A 106 8.61 6.91 4.41
N SER A 107 7.56 6.68 5.16
CA SER A 107 6.19 7.00 4.81
C SER A 107 5.33 7.02 6.08
N GLY A 108 4.03 7.11 5.92
CA GLY A 108 3.11 7.04 7.05
C GLY A 108 1.66 6.96 6.64
N ILE A 109 0.86 6.55 7.61
CA ILE A 109 -0.59 6.55 7.54
C ILE A 109 -1.09 7.69 8.41
N PHE A 110 -1.81 8.65 7.82
CA PHE A 110 -2.48 9.71 8.56
C PHE A 110 -3.85 9.23 9.03
N ILE A 111 -4.10 9.35 10.33
CA ILE A 111 -5.36 9.01 10.96
C ILE A 111 -6.07 10.31 11.29
N ARG A 112 -6.91 10.79 10.38
CA ARG A 112 -7.58 12.11 10.44
C ARG A 112 -6.62 13.30 10.36
N LYS A 113 -5.48 13.29 11.07
CA LYS A 113 -4.44 14.34 11.03
C LYS A 113 -3.07 13.84 11.51
N PRO A 114 -2.94 13.23 12.71
CA PRO A 114 -1.65 12.71 13.14
C PRO A 114 -1.22 11.52 12.27
N GLN A 115 0.09 11.36 12.17
CA GLN A 115 0.73 10.31 11.38
C GLN A 115 1.15 9.14 12.27
N LEU A 116 0.77 7.94 11.88
CA LEU A 116 1.44 6.71 12.26
C LEU A 116 2.56 6.46 11.25
N GLN A 117 3.81 6.46 11.68
CA GLN A 117 4.94 6.18 10.80
C GLN A 117 4.85 4.76 10.22
N CYS A 118 5.11 4.62 8.91
CA CYS A 118 5.35 3.35 8.23
C CYS A 118 6.72 3.43 7.59
N ARG A 119 7.66 2.59 8.05
CA ARG A 119 9.07 2.68 7.64
C ARG A 119 9.67 1.32 7.41
N ASP A 120 10.72 1.29 6.60
CA ASP A 120 11.66 0.18 6.66
C ASP A 120 12.32 0.15 8.05
N TYR A 121 12.35 -1.03 8.69
CA TYR A 121 12.85 -1.19 10.05
C TYR A 121 14.29 -0.69 10.25
N LEU A 122 15.10 -0.69 9.18
CA LEU A 122 16.49 -0.21 9.21
C LEU A 122 16.61 1.31 9.36
N VAL A 123 15.56 2.05 9.04
CA VAL A 123 15.60 3.52 9.07
C VAL A 123 15.42 4.07 10.47
N ALA A 124 14.43 3.63 11.22
CA ALA A 124 14.17 4.14 12.56
C ALA A 124 12.96 3.48 13.24
N GLY A 125 12.82 3.87 14.52
CA GLY A 125 11.58 3.75 15.26
C GLY A 125 11.23 2.36 15.72
N PRO A 126 9.97 2.14 16.09
CA PRO A 126 9.57 0.91 16.76
C PRO A 126 9.69 -0.33 15.87
N TYR A 127 9.71 -0.19 14.55
CA TYR A 127 9.73 -1.33 13.62
C TYR A 127 10.97 -2.22 13.78
N LYS A 128 12.13 -1.65 14.09
CA LYS A 128 13.36 -2.44 14.34
C LYS A 128 13.28 -3.31 15.59
N ASP A 129 12.41 -2.95 16.53
CA ASP A 129 12.25 -3.64 17.80
C ASP A 129 11.11 -4.68 17.76
N LEU A 130 10.30 -4.69 16.67
CA LEU A 130 9.25 -5.66 16.47
C LEU A 130 9.83 -7.02 16.05
N LYS A 131 9.36 -8.08 16.70
CA LYS A 131 9.80 -9.45 16.42
C LYS A 131 9.14 -10.07 15.21
N LYS A 132 7.95 -9.58 14.83
CA LYS A 132 7.14 -10.09 13.72
C LYS A 132 7.18 -9.21 12.48
N TYR A 133 7.94 -8.11 12.50
CA TYR A 133 8.12 -7.27 11.32
C TYR A 133 8.88 -8.04 10.23
N LYS A 134 8.39 -7.94 8.99
CA LYS A 134 8.96 -8.60 7.82
C LYS A 134 9.59 -7.55 6.89
N PRO A 135 10.93 -7.43 6.87
CA PRO A 135 11.60 -6.49 5.97
C PRO A 135 11.28 -6.76 4.51
N GLN A 136 10.97 -5.71 3.73
CA GLN A 136 10.65 -5.77 2.30
C GLN A 136 9.52 -6.75 1.93
N ASP A 137 8.68 -7.12 2.91
CA ASP A 137 7.53 -7.98 2.74
C ASP A 137 6.28 -7.33 3.34
N TRP A 138 5.13 -7.96 3.15
CA TRP A 138 3.84 -7.44 3.60
C TRP A 138 3.69 -7.54 5.13
N ASN A 139 3.39 -6.38 5.72
CA ASN A 139 3.12 -6.22 7.15
C ASN A 139 1.72 -5.65 7.33
N GLU A 140 0.91 -6.26 8.18
CA GLU A 140 -0.43 -5.77 8.50
C GLU A 140 -0.35 -4.68 9.57
N ILE A 141 -0.99 -3.55 9.30
CA ILE A 141 -1.32 -2.51 10.28
C ILE A 141 -2.79 -2.67 10.66
N ASP A 142 -3.04 -2.68 11.96
CA ASP A 142 -4.38 -2.66 12.55
C ASP A 142 -4.49 -1.44 13.48
N ILE A 143 -5.44 -0.56 13.17
CA ILE A 143 -5.68 0.71 13.88
C ILE A 143 -7.10 0.71 14.39
N THR A 144 -7.27 0.77 15.71
CA THR A 144 -8.59 0.97 16.32
C THR A 144 -8.67 2.37 16.91
N VAL A 145 -9.61 3.18 16.43
CA VAL A 145 -9.92 4.50 16.97
C VAL A 145 -11.16 4.39 17.84
N THR A 146 -11.02 4.78 19.11
CA THR A 146 -12.13 4.83 20.07
C THR A 146 -12.00 6.10 20.90
N ASN A 147 -13.08 6.88 20.99
CA ASN A 147 -13.10 8.14 21.75
C ASN A 147 -11.93 9.08 21.38
N ASN A 148 -11.63 9.20 20.09
CA ASN A 148 -10.55 10.03 19.54
C ASN A 148 -9.13 9.61 19.98
N ILE A 149 -8.94 8.37 20.37
CA ILE A 149 -7.63 7.77 20.65
C ILE A 149 -7.43 6.58 19.72
N ALA A 150 -6.31 6.55 19.01
CA ALA A 150 -5.92 5.43 18.17
C ALA A 150 -4.96 4.49 18.91
N PHE A 151 -5.31 3.21 18.90
CA PHE A 151 -4.43 2.10 19.26
C PHE A 151 -3.96 1.44 17.96
N CYS A 152 -2.65 1.27 17.78
CA CYS A 152 -2.08 0.80 16.52
C CYS A 152 -1.13 -0.38 16.75
N THR A 153 -1.24 -1.39 15.90
CA THR A 153 -0.34 -2.55 15.89
C THR A 153 0.24 -2.82 14.51
N CYS A 154 1.38 -3.52 14.47
CA CYS A 154 1.95 -4.10 13.26
C CYS A 154 2.13 -5.61 13.48
N ASN A 155 1.53 -6.43 12.64
CA ASN A 155 1.50 -7.90 12.77
C ASN A 155 1.10 -8.36 14.20
N GLY A 156 0.20 -7.59 14.84
CA GLY A 156 -0.29 -7.84 16.20
C GLY A 156 0.64 -7.37 17.33
N GLU A 157 1.79 -6.75 17.01
CA GLU A 157 2.66 -6.12 18.01
C GLU A 157 2.37 -4.62 18.13
N VAL A 158 2.35 -4.08 19.34
CA VAL A 158 1.96 -2.68 19.60
C VAL A 158 2.98 -1.71 19.04
N LEU A 159 2.52 -0.78 18.21
CA LEU A 159 3.28 0.39 17.74
C LEU A 159 3.03 1.60 18.63
N THR A 160 1.78 1.86 18.95
CA THR A 160 1.37 2.89 19.89
C THR A 160 0.03 2.52 20.52
N ASN A 161 -0.11 2.81 21.80
CA ASN A 161 -1.32 2.49 22.56
C ASN A 161 -2.22 3.71 22.79
N ALA A 162 -1.77 4.91 22.48
CA ALA A 162 -2.52 6.14 22.74
C ALA A 162 -2.08 7.29 21.82
N LEU A 163 -2.50 7.26 20.55
CA LEU A 163 -2.31 8.36 19.62
C LEU A 163 -3.59 9.22 19.58
N PRO A 164 -3.58 10.47 20.11
CA PRO A 164 -4.74 11.34 20.01
C PRO A 164 -5.03 11.71 18.55
N VAL A 165 -6.31 11.61 18.16
CA VAL A 165 -6.79 11.96 16.81
C VAL A 165 -7.95 12.95 16.90
N PRO A 166 -8.16 13.83 15.89
CA PRO A 166 -9.35 14.69 15.82
C PRO A 166 -10.65 13.88 15.77
N ALA A 167 -11.77 14.55 16.08
CA ALA A 167 -13.09 13.91 16.04
C ALA A 167 -13.51 13.43 14.64
N THR A 168 -13.04 14.11 13.59
CA THR A 168 -13.26 13.73 12.19
C THR A 168 -12.04 14.02 11.34
N GLY A 169 -11.99 13.46 10.16
CA GLY A 169 -10.98 13.70 9.14
C GLY A 169 -10.76 12.49 8.23
N PRO A 170 -10.02 12.68 7.15
CA PRO A 170 -9.72 11.63 6.19
C PRO A 170 -8.62 10.69 6.68
N ILE A 171 -8.46 9.58 5.98
CA ILE A 171 -7.28 8.71 6.05
C ILE A 171 -6.31 9.16 4.97
N GLY A 172 -5.02 9.22 5.30
CA GLY A 172 -3.99 9.64 4.34
C GLY A 172 -2.83 8.66 4.27
N LEU A 173 -2.14 8.67 3.13
CA LEU A 173 -0.90 7.94 2.91
C LEU A 173 0.18 8.94 2.51
N GLU A 174 1.35 8.85 3.12
CA GLU A 174 2.45 9.77 2.83
C GLU A 174 3.32 9.27 1.69
N GLY A 175 3.66 10.18 0.77
CA GLY A 175 4.74 9.99 -0.18
C GLY A 175 5.96 10.79 0.26
N ASP A 176 6.94 10.14 0.87
CA ASP A 176 8.18 10.78 1.32
C ASP A 176 9.41 10.17 0.63
N ARG A 177 10.07 9.21 1.22
CA ARG A 177 11.33 8.65 0.75
C ARG A 177 11.21 7.16 0.47
N GLY A 178 11.83 6.71 -0.62
CA GLY A 178 11.79 5.31 -1.04
C GLY A 178 10.44 4.92 -1.64
N GLN A 179 10.31 3.66 -2.03
CA GLN A 179 9.07 3.10 -2.50
C GLN A 179 8.30 2.48 -1.33
N MET A 180 7.01 2.79 -1.28
CA MET A 180 6.08 2.17 -0.33
C MET A 180 4.88 1.62 -1.11
N GLU A 181 4.42 0.46 -0.73
CA GLU A 181 3.24 -0.16 -1.31
C GLU A 181 2.22 -0.45 -0.24
N TYR A 182 0.94 -0.26 -0.59
CA TYR A 182 -0.19 -0.51 0.28
C TYR A 182 -1.22 -1.37 -0.44
N ARG A 183 -1.89 -2.26 0.30
CA ARG A 183 -2.99 -3.07 -0.22
C ARG A 183 -4.01 -3.40 0.86
N ARG A 184 -5.17 -3.92 0.44
CA ARG A 184 -6.22 -4.43 1.34
C ARG A 184 -6.66 -3.39 2.38
N ILE A 185 -6.72 -2.12 1.96
CA ILE A 185 -7.12 -1.00 2.80
C ILE A 185 -8.62 -1.09 3.04
N ARG A 186 -9.02 -1.34 4.28
CA ARG A 186 -10.42 -1.57 4.65
C ARG A 186 -10.75 -0.98 6.02
N LEU A 187 -11.95 -0.50 6.17
CA LEU A 187 -12.41 0.18 7.39
C LEU A 187 -13.77 -0.38 7.81
N LYS A 188 -13.95 -0.51 9.12
CA LYS A 188 -15.21 -0.85 9.76
C LYS A 188 -15.54 0.19 10.82
N GLU A 189 -16.71 0.83 10.71
CA GLU A 189 -17.22 1.68 11.78
C GLU A 189 -17.61 0.83 12.98
N LEU A 190 -17.26 1.32 14.18
CA LEU A 190 -17.60 0.70 15.46
C LEU A 190 -18.88 1.37 15.99
N LYS A 191 -19.74 0.58 16.60
CA LYS A 191 -20.99 1.04 17.20
C LYS A 191 -20.77 1.39 18.66
#